data_f44ee00d8d8353a49f8b2cd86e3ffe8c
#
_entry.id   f44ee00d8d8353a49f8b2cd86e3ffe8c
#
_cell.length_a   1.000
_cell.length_b   1.000
_cell.length_c   1.000
_cell.angle_alpha   90.00
_cell.angle_beta   90.00
_cell.angle_gamma   90.00
#
_symmetry.space_group_name_H-M   'P 1'
#
loop_
_entity.id
_entity.type
_entity.pdbx_description
1 polymer ?
#
loop_
_entity_poly.entity_id
_entity_poly.type
_entity_poly.pdbx_seq_one_letter_code
_entity_poly.pdbx_strand_id
1 'polypeptide(L)'
;MTGKFAPGARVEIRDEEWVIRRVDPTMNHGDQLTCEGISELVRGKEAIFLTKFEDKIQILDPKLTKLVQDKSPQFSQSLLFIESQLRQSTPNDLKIHIAKEAAMDVVEYQLVPTYQALKQPRQRILIADAVGLGKTLEAGILVTELIQRGRGKRILVLTLKSMMTQFQKEFWNRFSIPLIRLDSNGLQRVRGRIPTNHNPFYYYDKSIISIDTLKQDNEFKSYLDKAYWDIIVIDEVHNVADRGTSSQRTELAQLLARKSDTLIMLSATPHDGKAKSFASLMNMLDPTAISDPN
;
A
#
# COMPACT_ATOMS: atom_id res chain seq x y z
N MET A 1 -28.84 5.56 27.43
CA MET A 1 -29.87 6.20 26.57
C MET A 1 -29.26 6.31 25.19
N THR A 2 -29.74 5.51 24.24
CA THR A 2 -29.31 5.60 22.85
C THR A 2 -29.83 6.91 22.29
N GLY A 3 -28.96 7.84 21.95
CA GLY A 3 -29.33 9.15 21.42
C GLY A 3 -30.15 9.03 20.13
N LYS A 4 -31.14 9.88 19.99
CA LYS A 4 -32.04 9.94 18.81
C LYS A 4 -31.27 10.18 17.49
N PHE A 5 -30.08 10.80 17.59
CA PHE A 5 -29.23 11.18 16.47
C PHE A 5 -27.91 10.41 16.48
N ALA A 6 -27.40 10.05 15.30
CA ALA A 6 -26.14 9.35 15.14
C ALA A 6 -25.30 9.99 14.03
N PRO A 7 -23.95 9.99 14.13
CA PRO A 7 -23.08 10.37 13.03
C PRO A 7 -23.39 9.54 11.76
N GLY A 8 -23.42 10.22 10.62
CA GLY A 8 -23.81 9.61 9.33
C GLY A 8 -25.30 9.67 9.02
N ALA A 9 -26.16 9.99 9.99
CA ALA A 9 -27.58 10.16 9.73
C ALA A 9 -27.83 11.40 8.87
N ARG A 10 -28.76 11.28 7.89
CA ARG A 10 -29.27 12.42 7.15
C ARG A 10 -30.44 13.03 7.89
N VAL A 11 -30.46 14.34 7.99
CA VAL A 11 -31.52 15.10 8.67
C VAL A 11 -31.93 16.29 7.82
N GLU A 12 -33.18 16.64 7.93
CA GLU A 12 -33.73 17.92 7.43
C GLU A 12 -33.83 18.89 8.61
N ILE A 13 -33.14 20.02 8.49
CA ILE A 13 -33.14 21.12 9.47
C ILE A 13 -33.27 22.42 8.70
N ARG A 14 -34.27 23.24 9.04
CA ARG A 14 -34.56 24.52 8.38
C ARG A 14 -34.76 24.38 6.88
N ASP A 15 -35.53 23.37 6.48
CA ASP A 15 -35.89 23.04 5.09
C ASP A 15 -34.69 22.67 4.17
N GLU A 16 -33.49 22.39 4.80
CA GLU A 16 -32.31 21.97 4.09
C GLU A 16 -31.82 20.60 4.61
N GLU A 17 -31.21 19.82 3.71
CA GLU A 17 -30.68 18.51 4.05
C GLU A 17 -29.22 18.57 4.52
N TRP A 18 -28.95 17.86 5.61
CA TRP A 18 -27.65 17.79 6.26
C TRP A 18 -27.24 16.36 6.60
N VAL A 19 -25.93 16.07 6.59
CA VAL A 19 -25.36 14.86 7.20
C VAL A 19 -24.78 15.21 8.55
N ILE A 20 -25.17 14.50 9.58
CA ILE A 20 -24.56 14.63 10.90
C ILE A 20 -23.14 14.04 10.87
N ARG A 21 -22.14 14.86 11.14
CA ARG A 21 -20.74 14.45 11.26
C ARG A 21 -20.39 14.07 12.69
N ARG A 22 -20.96 14.79 13.65
CA ARG A 22 -20.67 14.58 15.06
C ARG A 22 -21.88 14.96 15.92
N VAL A 23 -22.04 14.27 17.06
CA VAL A 23 -23.07 14.52 18.07
C VAL A 23 -22.39 14.65 19.40
N ASP A 24 -22.54 15.81 20.06
CA ASP A 24 -21.99 16.10 21.37
C ASP A 24 -23.12 16.43 22.35
N PRO A 25 -23.22 15.77 23.51
CA PRO A 25 -24.20 16.12 24.52
C PRO A 25 -23.86 17.46 25.16
N THR A 26 -24.86 18.29 25.38
CA THR A 26 -24.69 19.57 26.07
C THR A 26 -25.45 19.60 27.42
N MET A 27 -24.98 20.37 28.39
CA MET A 27 -25.57 20.36 29.72
C MET A 27 -27.03 20.88 29.74
N ASN A 28 -27.39 21.88 28.93
CA ASN A 28 -28.69 22.56 29.02
C ASN A 28 -29.43 22.70 27.69
N HIS A 29 -28.82 22.32 26.55
CA HIS A 29 -29.31 22.64 25.20
C HIS A 29 -29.61 21.42 24.35
N GLY A 30 -29.71 20.24 24.96
CA GLY A 30 -29.88 18.97 24.23
C GLY A 30 -28.55 18.54 23.59
N ASP A 31 -28.63 17.92 22.42
CA ASP A 31 -27.45 17.51 21.69
C ASP A 31 -27.00 18.61 20.72
N GLN A 32 -25.70 18.82 20.61
CA GLN A 32 -25.06 19.63 19.58
C GLN A 32 -24.79 18.73 18.37
N LEU A 33 -25.38 19.08 17.24
CA LEU A 33 -25.16 18.37 15.96
C LEU A 33 -24.20 19.19 15.10
N THR A 34 -23.04 18.67 14.81
CA THR A 34 -22.14 19.22 13.79
C THR A 34 -22.51 18.56 12.47
N CYS A 35 -22.95 19.34 11.50
CA CYS A 35 -23.52 18.86 10.25
C CYS A 35 -22.80 19.44 9.04
N GLU A 36 -22.81 18.69 7.95
CA GLU A 36 -22.37 19.13 6.62
C GLU A 36 -23.56 19.15 5.66
N GLY A 37 -23.74 20.26 4.95
CA GLY A 37 -24.86 20.47 4.03
C GLY A 37 -24.79 19.60 2.78
N ILE A 38 -25.94 19.04 2.37
CA ILE A 38 -26.10 18.20 1.19
C ILE A 38 -26.89 18.91 0.11
N SER A 39 -27.99 19.58 0.46
CA SER A 39 -28.84 20.29 -0.49
C SER A 39 -28.13 21.48 -1.12
N GLU A 40 -28.61 21.95 -2.26
CA GLU A 40 -27.90 22.85 -3.17
C GLU A 40 -27.42 24.15 -2.51
N LEU A 41 -28.25 24.77 -1.66
CA LEU A 41 -27.96 26.04 -0.98
C LEU A 41 -26.86 25.92 0.08
N VAL A 42 -26.74 24.77 0.71
CA VAL A 42 -25.83 24.52 1.86
C VAL A 42 -24.72 23.53 1.54
N ARG A 43 -24.63 23.04 0.31
CA ARG A 43 -23.70 21.99 -0.08
C ARG A 43 -22.26 22.29 0.35
N GLY A 44 -21.67 21.37 1.12
CA GLY A 44 -20.29 21.46 1.61
C GLY A 44 -20.05 22.51 2.69
N LYS A 45 -21.11 23.17 3.18
CA LYS A 45 -21.00 24.09 4.32
C LYS A 45 -21.14 23.32 5.61
N GLU A 46 -20.32 23.65 6.58
CA GLU A 46 -20.45 23.14 7.94
C GLU A 46 -21.40 24.04 8.75
N ALA A 47 -22.25 23.42 9.56
CA ALA A 47 -23.13 24.12 10.49
C ALA A 47 -23.26 23.34 11.80
N ILE A 48 -23.53 24.06 12.87
CA ILE A 48 -23.77 23.52 14.20
C ILE A 48 -25.21 23.84 14.60
N PHE A 49 -25.95 22.79 14.95
CA PHE A 49 -27.34 22.91 15.41
C PHE A 49 -27.44 22.40 16.85
N LEU A 50 -28.20 23.11 17.67
CA LEU A 50 -28.53 22.69 19.04
C LEU A 50 -29.96 22.19 19.05
N THR A 51 -30.17 20.91 19.36
CA THR A 51 -31.46 20.24 19.18
C THR A 51 -32.62 20.87 19.96
N LYS A 52 -32.30 21.60 21.03
CA LYS A 52 -33.32 22.32 21.82
C LYS A 52 -33.82 23.61 21.16
N PHE A 53 -33.04 24.20 20.27
CA PHE A 53 -33.37 25.46 19.63
C PHE A 53 -33.89 25.31 18.19
N GLU A 54 -33.92 24.11 17.68
CA GLU A 54 -34.47 23.82 16.35
C GLU A 54 -35.91 23.36 16.49
N ASP A 55 -36.82 24.07 15.84
CA ASP A 55 -38.26 23.76 15.89
C ASP A 55 -38.60 22.38 15.33
N LYS A 56 -37.87 21.96 14.30
CA LYS A 56 -38.08 20.67 13.66
C LYS A 56 -36.74 20.09 13.16
N ILE A 57 -36.42 18.90 13.62
CA ILE A 57 -35.34 18.06 13.07
C ILE A 57 -35.97 16.74 12.64
N GLN A 58 -36.00 16.50 11.32
CA GLN A 58 -36.53 15.26 10.77
C GLN A 58 -35.40 14.37 10.32
N ILE A 59 -35.34 13.14 10.85
CA ILE A 59 -34.40 12.13 10.34
C ILE A 59 -34.96 11.58 9.04
N LEU A 60 -34.14 11.61 7.98
CA LEU A 60 -34.48 11.07 6.67
C LEU A 60 -34.12 9.58 6.63
N ASP A 61 -35.13 8.70 6.54
CA ASP A 61 -34.92 7.26 6.45
C ASP A 61 -34.39 6.90 5.05
N PRO A 62 -33.20 6.28 4.94
CA PRO A 62 -32.65 5.86 3.65
C PRO A 62 -33.58 4.90 2.88
N LYS A 63 -34.44 4.13 3.58
CA LYS A 63 -35.42 3.22 2.97
C LYS A 63 -36.53 3.95 2.20
N LEU A 64 -36.79 5.20 2.55
CA LEU A 64 -37.82 6.02 1.90
C LEU A 64 -37.25 6.81 0.72
N THR A 65 -35.96 6.74 0.45
CA THR A 65 -35.32 7.42 -0.69
C THR A 65 -35.85 6.84 -2.01
N LYS A 66 -36.49 7.68 -2.81
CA LYS A 66 -36.97 7.28 -4.13
C LYS A 66 -35.94 7.66 -5.18
N LEU A 67 -35.59 6.69 -6.06
CA LEU A 67 -34.80 6.97 -7.24
C LEU A 67 -35.70 7.65 -8.27
N VAL A 68 -35.30 8.83 -8.70
CA VAL A 68 -35.97 9.58 -9.79
C VAL A 68 -35.01 9.75 -10.95
N GLN A 69 -35.55 9.82 -12.17
CA GLN A 69 -34.71 10.06 -13.33
C GLN A 69 -34.05 11.45 -13.22
N ASP A 70 -32.75 11.50 -13.32
CA ASP A 70 -32.01 12.77 -13.37
C ASP A 70 -32.25 13.45 -14.72
N LYS A 71 -32.96 14.58 -14.69
CA LYS A 71 -33.24 15.44 -15.85
C LYS A 71 -32.38 16.70 -15.86
N SER A 72 -31.38 16.78 -14.91
CA SER A 72 -30.50 17.94 -14.84
C SER A 72 -29.44 17.90 -15.95
N PRO A 73 -28.87 19.04 -16.35
CA PRO A 73 -27.75 19.10 -17.29
C PRO A 73 -26.45 18.56 -16.67
N GLN A 74 -26.46 18.21 -15.37
CA GLN A 74 -25.30 17.75 -14.63
C GLN A 74 -25.13 16.23 -14.65
N PHE A 75 -25.93 15.47 -15.39
CA PHE A 75 -25.83 14.00 -15.48
C PHE A 75 -24.41 13.52 -15.78
N SER A 76 -23.73 14.15 -16.76
CA SER A 76 -22.36 13.79 -17.12
C SER A 76 -21.38 14.02 -15.97
N GLN A 77 -21.55 15.06 -15.16
CA GLN A 77 -20.70 15.33 -13.99
C GLN A 77 -20.97 14.31 -12.88
N SER A 78 -22.23 13.97 -12.64
CA SER A 78 -22.61 12.95 -11.66
C SER A 78 -22.07 11.58 -12.06
N LEU A 79 -22.15 11.21 -13.34
CA LEU A 79 -21.60 9.98 -13.88
C LEU A 79 -20.08 9.92 -13.69
N LEU A 80 -19.36 10.99 -14.07
CA LEU A 80 -17.91 11.09 -13.87
C LEU A 80 -17.51 11.00 -12.40
N PHE A 81 -18.30 11.60 -11.51
CA PHE A 81 -18.05 11.49 -10.06
C PHE A 81 -18.20 10.05 -9.58
N ILE A 82 -19.30 9.37 -9.95
CA ILE A 82 -19.52 7.97 -9.58
C ILE A 82 -18.41 7.06 -10.14
N GLU A 83 -18.07 7.23 -11.42
CA GLU A 83 -16.97 6.48 -12.03
C GLU A 83 -15.63 6.73 -11.32
N SER A 84 -15.35 7.99 -10.95
CA SER A 84 -14.15 8.33 -10.18
C SER A 84 -14.12 7.62 -8.83
N GLN A 85 -15.25 7.59 -8.10
CA GLN A 85 -15.35 6.89 -6.83
C GLN A 85 -15.18 5.37 -6.99
N LEU A 86 -15.76 4.78 -8.02
CA LEU A 86 -15.61 3.36 -8.32
C LEU A 86 -14.16 3.01 -8.67
N ARG A 87 -13.46 3.85 -9.43
CA ARG A 87 -12.03 3.66 -9.77
C ARG A 87 -11.11 3.84 -8.57
N GLN A 88 -11.49 4.64 -7.59
CA GLN A 88 -10.74 4.83 -6.34
C GLN A 88 -11.03 3.74 -5.30
N SER A 89 -12.08 2.94 -5.49
CA SER A 89 -12.40 1.85 -4.57
C SER A 89 -11.31 0.77 -4.65
N THR A 90 -10.78 0.38 -3.49
CA THR A 90 -9.76 -0.67 -3.43
C THR A 90 -10.42 -2.04 -3.64
N PRO A 91 -9.88 -2.88 -4.56
CA PRO A 91 -10.38 -4.24 -4.73
C PRO A 91 -10.25 -5.06 -3.44
N ASN A 92 -11.30 -5.78 -3.09
CA ASN A 92 -11.36 -6.65 -1.90
C ASN A 92 -11.57 -8.14 -2.24
N ASP A 93 -11.63 -8.46 -3.52
CA ASP A 93 -11.74 -9.82 -4.02
C ASP A 93 -10.36 -10.46 -4.32
N LEU A 94 -10.34 -11.75 -4.69
CA LEU A 94 -9.13 -12.48 -5.07
C LEU A 94 -8.81 -12.41 -6.56
N LYS A 95 -9.54 -11.59 -7.34
CA LYS A 95 -9.26 -11.43 -8.77
C LYS A 95 -8.05 -10.51 -8.96
N ILE A 96 -7.24 -10.80 -9.97
CA ILE A 96 -6.14 -9.93 -10.38
C ILE A 96 -6.71 -8.92 -11.37
N HIS A 97 -6.68 -7.63 -10.99
CA HIS A 97 -7.28 -6.54 -11.76
C HIS A 97 -6.29 -5.93 -12.76
N ILE A 98 -5.03 -5.83 -12.38
CA ILE A 98 -4.01 -5.07 -13.11
C ILE A 98 -3.44 -5.78 -14.34
N ALA A 99 -3.56 -7.11 -14.41
CA ALA A 99 -2.93 -7.90 -15.48
C ALA A 99 -3.35 -7.47 -16.89
N LYS A 100 -4.56 -6.91 -17.04
CA LYS A 100 -5.08 -6.42 -18.32
C LYS A 100 -4.64 -5.00 -18.67
N GLU A 101 -4.15 -4.25 -17.69
CA GLU A 101 -3.77 -2.83 -17.82
C GLU A 101 -2.25 -2.65 -17.97
N ALA A 102 -1.47 -3.67 -17.64
CA ALA A 102 -0.03 -3.65 -17.80
C ALA A 102 0.38 -3.71 -19.28
N ALA A 103 1.44 -2.98 -19.65
CA ALA A 103 1.98 -2.96 -21.01
C ALA A 103 2.79 -4.24 -21.30
N MET A 104 2.12 -5.41 -21.26
CA MET A 104 2.71 -6.72 -21.49
C MET A 104 1.65 -7.73 -21.96
N ASP A 105 2.09 -8.73 -22.69
CA ASP A 105 1.27 -9.91 -22.98
C ASP A 105 1.20 -10.77 -21.71
N VAL A 106 -0.01 -10.98 -21.21
CA VAL A 106 -0.24 -11.73 -19.99
C VAL A 106 -0.17 -13.23 -20.28
N VAL A 107 0.72 -13.91 -19.59
CA VAL A 107 0.83 -15.37 -19.62
C VAL A 107 0.35 -15.93 -18.28
N GLU A 108 -0.50 -16.96 -18.33
CA GLU A 108 -1.21 -17.46 -17.14
C GLU A 108 -0.27 -17.84 -15.98
N TYR A 109 0.86 -18.48 -16.25
CA TYR A 109 1.79 -18.87 -15.18
C TYR A 109 2.35 -17.67 -14.42
N GLN A 110 2.52 -16.50 -15.06
CA GLN A 110 3.03 -15.28 -14.43
C GLN A 110 2.04 -14.66 -13.44
N LEU A 111 0.77 -15.06 -13.47
CA LEU A 111 -0.25 -14.63 -12.51
C LEU A 111 -0.28 -15.52 -11.26
N VAL A 112 0.26 -16.72 -11.33
CA VAL A 112 0.21 -17.70 -10.23
C VAL A 112 0.84 -17.17 -8.94
N PRO A 113 2.03 -16.53 -8.94
CA PRO A 113 2.62 -15.96 -7.72
C PRO A 113 1.72 -14.90 -7.08
N THR A 114 1.14 -14.01 -7.90
CA THR A 114 0.20 -12.98 -7.41
C THR A 114 -1.04 -13.61 -6.78
N TYR A 115 -1.64 -14.59 -7.44
CA TYR A 115 -2.81 -15.27 -6.91
C TYR A 115 -2.53 -16.00 -5.60
N GLN A 116 -1.37 -16.66 -5.49
CA GLN A 116 -0.95 -17.31 -4.24
C GLN A 116 -0.69 -16.30 -3.13
N ALA A 117 -0.03 -15.18 -3.45
CA ALA A 117 0.23 -14.13 -2.48
C ALA A 117 -1.06 -13.49 -1.94
N LEU A 118 -2.04 -13.22 -2.81
CA LEU A 118 -3.30 -12.60 -2.40
C LEU A 118 -4.15 -13.47 -1.45
N LYS A 119 -3.95 -14.79 -1.43
CA LYS A 119 -4.59 -15.69 -0.47
C LYS A 119 -3.99 -15.62 0.94
N GLN A 120 -2.79 -15.07 1.07
CA GLN A 120 -2.13 -14.96 2.35
C GLN A 120 -2.58 -13.68 3.08
N PRO A 121 -2.79 -13.71 4.38
CA PRO A 121 -3.12 -12.51 5.16
C PRO A 121 -1.97 -11.49 5.15
N ARG A 122 -0.73 -11.96 5.05
CA ARG A 122 0.49 -11.19 4.87
C ARG A 122 1.26 -11.76 3.69
N GLN A 123 1.48 -10.96 2.64
CA GLN A 123 2.08 -11.42 1.40
C GLN A 123 3.58 -11.60 1.55
N ARG A 124 4.02 -12.83 1.73
CA ARG A 124 5.44 -13.18 1.83
C ARG A 124 5.71 -14.37 0.91
N ILE A 125 6.42 -14.13 -0.19
CA ILE A 125 6.56 -15.11 -1.27
C ILE A 125 7.98 -15.16 -1.82
N LEU A 126 8.43 -16.36 -2.17
CA LEU A 126 9.61 -16.60 -2.99
C LEU A 126 9.16 -17.01 -4.39
N ILE A 127 9.54 -16.21 -5.39
CA ILE A 127 9.36 -16.50 -6.81
C ILE A 127 10.67 -17.15 -7.29
N ALA A 128 10.60 -18.45 -7.58
CA ALA A 128 11.78 -19.30 -7.82
C ALA A 128 11.84 -19.85 -9.24
N ASP A 129 11.43 -19.06 -10.21
CA ASP A 129 11.39 -19.46 -11.61
C ASP A 129 12.76 -19.42 -12.28
N ALA A 130 12.96 -20.22 -13.34
CA ALA A 130 14.19 -20.25 -14.12
C ALA A 130 14.52 -18.87 -14.73
N VAL A 131 15.78 -18.68 -15.12
CA VAL A 131 16.21 -17.44 -15.80
C VAL A 131 15.41 -17.24 -17.08
N GLY A 132 14.93 -16.02 -17.32
CA GLY A 132 14.20 -15.67 -18.54
C GLY A 132 12.69 -15.89 -18.50
N LEU A 133 12.11 -16.50 -17.47
CA LEU A 133 10.66 -16.72 -17.36
C LEU A 133 9.88 -15.49 -16.87
N GLY A 134 10.56 -14.41 -16.52
CA GLY A 134 9.90 -13.15 -16.21
C GLY A 134 9.65 -12.87 -14.74
N LYS A 135 10.49 -13.36 -13.81
CA LYS A 135 10.37 -13.07 -12.35
C LYS A 135 10.15 -11.59 -12.03
N THR A 136 10.83 -10.68 -12.74
CA THR A 136 10.65 -9.24 -12.57
C THR A 136 9.24 -8.81 -12.98
N LEU A 137 8.64 -9.44 -14.00
CA LEU A 137 7.26 -9.18 -14.42
C LEU A 137 6.28 -9.69 -13.37
N GLU A 138 6.48 -10.91 -12.86
CA GLU A 138 5.66 -11.50 -11.79
C GLU A 138 5.67 -10.64 -10.54
N ALA A 139 6.86 -10.18 -10.13
CA ALA A 139 6.98 -9.22 -9.03
C ALA A 139 6.27 -7.90 -9.34
N GLY A 140 6.41 -7.38 -10.57
CA GLY A 140 5.75 -6.16 -11.02
C GLY A 140 4.22 -6.27 -10.99
N ILE A 141 3.66 -7.39 -11.43
CA ILE A 141 2.22 -7.67 -11.37
C ILE A 141 1.74 -7.64 -9.91
N LEU A 142 2.43 -8.36 -9.02
CA LEU A 142 2.07 -8.41 -7.60
C LEU A 142 2.18 -7.04 -6.94
N VAL A 143 3.27 -6.32 -7.17
CA VAL A 143 3.48 -4.97 -6.62
C VAL A 143 2.40 -4.00 -7.09
N THR A 144 2.05 -4.02 -8.38
CA THR A 144 1.03 -3.14 -8.94
C THR A 144 -0.36 -3.46 -8.39
N GLU A 145 -0.68 -4.75 -8.27
CA GLU A 145 -1.94 -5.21 -7.67
C GLU A 145 -2.04 -4.75 -6.20
N LEU A 146 -0.95 -4.82 -5.43
CA LEU A 146 -0.92 -4.34 -4.05
C LEU A 146 -1.01 -2.81 -3.95
N ILE A 147 -0.43 -2.06 -4.89
CA ILE A 147 -0.60 -0.60 -4.98
C ILE A 147 -2.08 -0.27 -5.17
N GLN A 148 -2.75 -0.93 -6.11
CA GLN A 148 -4.17 -0.70 -6.38
C GLN A 148 -5.05 -1.03 -5.16
N ARG A 149 -4.63 -2.01 -4.35
CA ARG A 149 -5.29 -2.37 -3.08
C ARG A 149 -4.93 -1.45 -1.91
N GLY A 150 -4.22 -0.36 -2.14
CA GLY A 150 -3.79 0.58 -1.10
C GLY A 150 -2.69 0.05 -0.18
N ARG A 151 -2.03 -1.06 -0.54
CA ARG A 151 -0.99 -1.75 0.25
C ARG A 151 0.41 -1.59 -0.33
N GLY A 152 0.67 -0.56 -1.11
CA GLY A 152 1.94 -0.34 -1.82
C GLY A 152 2.32 1.12 -1.92
N LYS A 153 2.15 1.90 -0.87
CA LYS A 153 2.61 3.30 -0.85
C LYS A 153 4.13 3.38 -0.80
N ARG A 154 4.74 2.66 0.15
CA ARG A 154 6.17 2.67 0.38
C ARG A 154 6.83 1.37 -0.10
N ILE A 155 7.69 1.49 -1.11
CA ILE A 155 8.30 0.34 -1.79
C ILE A 155 9.83 0.49 -1.78
N LEU A 156 10.51 -0.57 -1.36
CA LEU A 156 11.96 -0.69 -1.47
C LEU A 156 12.32 -1.91 -2.33
N VAL A 157 13.10 -1.68 -3.37
CA VAL A 157 13.69 -2.76 -4.17
C VAL A 157 15.18 -2.87 -3.87
N LEU A 158 15.61 -4.09 -3.52
CA LEU A 158 17.02 -4.42 -3.36
C LEU A 158 17.45 -5.33 -4.51
N THR A 159 18.51 -4.94 -5.20
CA THR A 159 19.10 -5.73 -6.29
C THR A 159 20.60 -5.52 -6.36
N LEU A 160 21.26 -6.20 -7.29
CA LEU A 160 22.67 -5.94 -7.59
C LEU A 160 22.83 -4.60 -8.31
N LYS A 161 23.96 -3.91 -8.08
CA LYS A 161 24.23 -2.60 -8.70
C LYS A 161 24.11 -2.62 -10.22
N SER A 162 24.54 -3.70 -10.87
CA SER A 162 24.44 -3.92 -12.32
C SER A 162 23.02 -4.02 -12.84
N MET A 163 22.10 -4.54 -12.03
CA MET A 163 20.70 -4.81 -12.43
C MET A 163 19.75 -3.65 -12.15
N MET A 164 20.15 -2.65 -11.35
CA MET A 164 19.28 -1.54 -10.94
C MET A 164 18.64 -0.81 -12.11
N THR A 165 19.40 -0.50 -13.16
CA THR A 165 18.90 0.24 -14.33
C THR A 165 17.88 -0.57 -15.12
N GLN A 166 18.11 -1.88 -15.27
CA GLN A 166 17.17 -2.77 -15.94
C GLN A 166 15.87 -2.86 -15.15
N PHE A 167 15.97 -3.09 -13.84
CA PHE A 167 14.81 -3.21 -12.95
C PHE A 167 13.96 -1.92 -12.97
N GLN A 168 14.62 -0.73 -12.91
CA GLN A 168 13.93 0.55 -13.01
C GLN A 168 13.18 0.70 -14.34
N LYS A 169 13.82 0.34 -15.48
CA LYS A 169 13.20 0.43 -16.80
C LYS A 169 12.00 -0.49 -16.93
N GLU A 170 12.08 -1.74 -16.44
CA GLU A 170 10.99 -2.70 -16.51
C GLU A 170 9.80 -2.23 -15.66
N PHE A 171 10.04 -1.78 -14.43
CA PHE A 171 8.98 -1.27 -13.54
C PHE A 171 8.33 -0.01 -14.09
N TRP A 172 9.12 0.88 -14.68
CA TRP A 172 8.57 2.09 -15.30
C TRP A 172 7.79 1.79 -16.58
N ASN A 173 8.39 1.07 -17.52
CA ASN A 173 7.82 0.89 -18.86
C ASN A 173 6.57 0.00 -18.86
N ARG A 174 6.50 -1.00 -17.97
CA ARG A 174 5.42 -1.97 -17.96
C ARG A 174 4.34 -1.68 -16.93
N PHE A 175 4.71 -1.09 -15.81
CA PHE A 175 3.83 -0.90 -14.66
C PHE A 175 3.66 0.57 -14.23
N SER A 176 4.35 1.49 -14.89
CA SER A 176 4.34 2.93 -14.53
C SER A 176 4.76 3.19 -13.07
N ILE A 177 5.62 2.33 -12.51
CA ILE A 177 6.14 2.47 -11.15
C ILE A 177 7.50 3.15 -11.19
N PRO A 178 7.60 4.43 -10.74
CA PRO A 178 8.87 5.16 -10.70
C PRO A 178 9.69 4.71 -9.48
N LEU A 179 10.76 3.98 -9.69
CA LEU A 179 11.71 3.62 -8.65
C LEU A 179 12.86 4.62 -8.63
N ILE A 180 13.00 5.40 -7.56
CA ILE A 180 14.09 6.36 -7.41
C ILE A 180 15.35 5.65 -6.94
N ARG A 181 16.46 5.85 -7.66
CA ARG A 181 17.75 5.23 -7.33
C ARG A 181 18.38 5.91 -6.11
N LEU A 182 18.60 5.14 -5.05
CA LEU A 182 19.29 5.57 -3.84
C LEU A 182 20.67 4.90 -3.78
N ASP A 183 21.63 5.40 -4.58
CA ASP A 183 23.05 5.11 -4.39
C ASP A 183 23.64 6.03 -3.32
N SER A 184 24.95 5.88 -3.01
CA SER A 184 25.63 6.70 -2.00
C SER A 184 25.47 8.20 -2.27
N ASN A 185 25.59 8.63 -3.54
CA ASN A 185 25.40 10.02 -3.95
C ASN A 185 23.92 10.45 -3.81
N GLY A 186 22.98 9.56 -4.11
CA GLY A 186 21.54 9.79 -3.95
C GLY A 186 21.18 10.03 -2.49
N LEU A 187 21.69 9.19 -1.59
CA LEU A 187 21.47 9.32 -0.15
C LEU A 187 22.11 10.60 0.42
N GLN A 188 23.32 10.97 -0.01
CA GLN A 188 23.95 12.23 0.38
C GLN A 188 23.12 13.44 -0.06
N ARG A 189 22.61 13.44 -1.30
CA ARG A 189 21.72 14.51 -1.78
C ARG A 189 20.41 14.61 -0.98
N VAL A 190 19.83 13.49 -0.59
CA VAL A 190 18.66 13.49 0.28
C VAL A 190 19.00 14.08 1.65
N ARG A 191 20.10 13.65 2.28
CA ARG A 191 20.58 14.19 3.55
C ARG A 191 20.78 15.71 3.53
N GLY A 192 21.30 16.25 2.43
CA GLY A 192 21.46 17.69 2.26
C GLY A 192 20.13 18.47 2.11
N ARG A 193 19.00 17.78 1.93
CA ARG A 193 17.68 18.38 1.74
C ARG A 193 16.73 18.22 2.93
N ILE A 194 17.05 17.36 3.86
CA ILE A 194 16.21 17.07 5.01
C ILE A 194 16.92 17.50 6.31
N PRO A 195 16.18 17.83 7.37
CA PRO A 195 16.75 18.05 8.70
C PRO A 195 17.50 16.82 9.20
N THR A 196 18.56 17.03 9.98
CA THR A 196 19.45 15.95 10.46
C THR A 196 18.76 14.87 11.29
N ASN A 197 17.63 15.20 11.89
CA ASN A 197 16.81 14.26 12.68
C ASN A 197 15.82 13.43 11.84
N HIS A 198 15.76 13.65 10.51
CA HIS A 198 14.87 12.91 9.62
C HIS A 198 15.58 11.72 9.00
N ASN A 199 14.84 10.62 8.85
CA ASN A 199 15.34 9.42 8.21
C ASN A 199 15.33 9.59 6.68
N PRO A 200 16.49 9.50 5.99
CA PRO A 200 16.58 9.71 4.54
C PRO A 200 15.79 8.70 3.72
N PHE A 201 15.51 7.51 4.26
CA PHE A 201 14.70 6.50 3.58
C PHE A 201 13.20 6.83 3.55
N TYR A 202 12.76 7.87 4.25
CA TYR A 202 11.37 8.36 4.17
C TYR A 202 11.16 9.45 3.12
N TYR A 203 12.24 9.92 2.44
CA TYR A 203 12.14 11.02 1.49
C TYR A 203 11.44 10.64 0.19
N TYR A 204 11.65 9.41 -0.29
CA TYR A 204 10.98 8.87 -1.47
C TYR A 204 10.14 7.65 -1.09
N ASP A 205 8.90 7.62 -1.57
CA ASP A 205 7.99 6.50 -1.30
C ASP A 205 8.41 5.22 -2.04
N LYS A 206 8.96 5.35 -3.25
CA LYS A 206 9.36 4.21 -4.08
C LYS A 206 10.83 4.34 -4.47
N SER A 207 11.63 3.41 -4.01
CA SER A 207 13.08 3.47 -4.19
C SER A 207 13.70 2.13 -4.55
N ILE A 208 14.86 2.19 -5.23
CA ILE A 208 15.71 1.05 -5.55
C ILE A 208 17.12 1.32 -5.07
N ILE A 209 17.72 0.35 -4.42
CA ILE A 209 19.08 0.45 -3.87
C ILE A 209 19.83 -0.86 -4.04
N SER A 210 21.15 -0.78 -4.17
CA SER A 210 21.96 -1.99 -4.14
C SER A 210 22.24 -2.43 -2.71
N ILE A 211 22.19 -3.73 -2.48
CA ILE A 211 22.49 -4.30 -1.17
C ILE A 211 23.92 -3.99 -0.72
N ASP A 212 24.83 -3.84 -1.69
CA ASP A 212 26.24 -3.49 -1.42
C ASP A 212 26.39 -2.05 -0.96
N THR A 213 25.54 -1.14 -1.41
CA THR A 213 25.52 0.24 -0.91
C THR A 213 25.09 0.29 0.55
N LEU A 214 24.07 -0.48 0.91
CA LEU A 214 23.54 -0.50 2.29
C LEU A 214 24.50 -1.10 3.31
N LYS A 215 25.30 -2.09 2.94
CA LYS A 215 26.25 -2.74 3.87
C LYS A 215 27.48 -1.91 4.18
N GLN A 216 27.83 -0.92 3.34
CA GLN A 216 29.06 -0.15 3.47
C GLN A 216 29.04 0.89 4.59
N ASP A 217 27.88 1.24 5.11
CA ASP A 217 27.73 2.34 6.06
C ASP A 217 26.89 1.89 7.28
N ASN A 218 27.52 1.82 8.43
CA ASN A 218 26.87 1.47 9.70
C ASN A 218 25.79 2.48 10.11
N GLU A 219 25.88 3.73 9.65
CA GLU A 219 24.85 4.74 9.90
C GLU A 219 23.54 4.38 9.20
N PHE A 220 23.60 3.79 8.01
CA PHE A 220 22.40 3.32 7.30
C PHE A 220 21.66 2.24 8.08
N LYS A 221 22.37 1.35 8.79
CA LYS A 221 21.72 0.32 9.61
C LYS A 221 20.79 0.91 10.66
N SER A 222 21.18 2.02 11.31
CA SER A 222 20.32 2.73 12.29
C SER A 222 19.08 3.35 11.64
N TYR A 223 19.21 3.91 10.44
CA TYR A 223 18.06 4.47 9.71
C TYR A 223 17.13 3.35 9.20
N LEU A 224 17.67 2.25 8.71
CA LEU A 224 16.89 1.10 8.24
C LEU A 224 16.12 0.43 9.39
N ASP A 225 16.72 0.34 10.56
CA ASP A 225 16.07 -0.23 11.73
C ASP A 225 14.84 0.60 12.19
N LYS A 226 14.86 1.90 11.94
CA LYS A 226 13.75 2.82 12.24
C LYS A 226 12.78 3.01 11.07
N ALA A 227 13.07 2.44 9.89
CA ALA A 227 12.22 2.57 8.72
C ALA A 227 11.28 1.36 8.58
N TYR A 228 10.18 1.57 7.86
CA TYR A 228 9.21 0.54 7.53
C TYR A 228 8.69 0.73 6.11
N TRP A 229 8.42 -0.35 5.41
CA TRP A 229 7.89 -0.35 4.05
C TRP A 229 6.66 -1.23 3.93
N ASP A 230 5.74 -0.86 3.05
CA ASP A 230 4.61 -1.71 2.72
C ASP A 230 5.10 -2.93 1.94
N ILE A 231 6.02 -2.72 0.99
CA ILE A 231 6.58 -3.77 0.14
C ILE A 231 8.11 -3.67 0.11
N ILE A 232 8.78 -4.79 0.36
CA ILE A 232 10.19 -4.97 0.03
C ILE A 232 10.31 -6.08 -1.02
N VAL A 233 11.05 -5.78 -2.09
CA VAL A 233 11.44 -6.75 -3.12
C VAL A 233 12.94 -6.99 -3.00
N ILE A 234 13.36 -8.25 -2.87
CA ILE A 234 14.77 -8.65 -2.88
C ILE A 234 15.03 -9.50 -4.11
N ASP A 235 15.77 -8.95 -5.04
CA ASP A 235 16.17 -9.63 -6.26
C ASP A 235 17.45 -10.45 -6.03
N GLU A 236 17.57 -11.57 -6.75
CA GLU A 236 18.68 -12.52 -6.63
C GLU A 236 18.98 -12.90 -5.17
N VAL A 237 17.93 -13.28 -4.45
CA VAL A 237 17.97 -13.50 -3.00
C VAL A 237 18.97 -14.57 -2.57
N HIS A 238 19.41 -15.46 -3.45
CA HIS A 238 20.48 -16.43 -3.19
C HIS A 238 21.82 -15.77 -2.77
N ASN A 239 22.03 -14.49 -3.13
CA ASN A 239 23.20 -13.73 -2.73
C ASN A 239 23.18 -13.26 -1.26
N VAL A 240 22.03 -13.38 -0.60
CA VAL A 240 21.83 -12.98 0.80
C VAL A 240 21.50 -14.18 1.70
N ALA A 241 21.45 -15.39 1.15
CA ALA A 241 21.26 -16.62 1.92
C ALA A 241 22.44 -16.87 2.88
N ASP A 242 22.15 -17.39 4.06
CA ASP A 242 23.20 -17.81 5.01
C ASP A 242 23.86 -19.12 4.51
N ARG A 243 25.18 -19.07 4.30
CA ARG A 243 25.96 -20.19 3.84
C ARG A 243 26.81 -20.85 4.96
N GLY A 244 26.45 -20.55 6.22
CA GLY A 244 27.13 -21.06 7.40
C GLY A 244 28.07 -20.06 8.09
N THR A 245 28.37 -18.93 7.46
CA THR A 245 28.96 -17.73 8.05
C THR A 245 28.05 -16.57 7.79
N SER A 246 27.46 -16.00 8.85
CA SER A 246 26.57 -14.85 8.70
C SER A 246 27.34 -13.72 8.02
N SER A 247 26.87 -13.34 6.83
CA SER A 247 27.43 -12.23 6.09
C SER A 247 26.65 -10.94 6.41
N GLN A 248 27.31 -9.79 6.29
CA GLN A 248 26.62 -8.49 6.43
C GLN A 248 25.40 -8.37 5.51
N ARG A 249 25.43 -9.01 4.33
CA ARG A 249 24.28 -9.06 3.41
C ARG A 249 23.12 -9.85 4.00
N THR A 250 23.42 -11.00 4.62
CA THR A 250 22.41 -11.85 5.27
C THR A 250 21.74 -11.13 6.43
N GLU A 251 22.54 -10.54 7.33
CA GLU A 251 22.00 -9.77 8.47
C GLU A 251 21.11 -8.61 8.00
N LEU A 252 21.53 -7.88 6.96
CA LEU A 252 20.78 -6.78 6.39
C LEU A 252 19.47 -7.26 5.76
N ALA A 253 19.50 -8.35 5.01
CA ALA A 253 18.29 -8.91 4.40
C ALA A 253 17.29 -9.39 5.47
N GLN A 254 17.77 -10.03 6.54
CA GLN A 254 16.95 -10.44 7.68
C GLN A 254 16.34 -9.24 8.43
N LEU A 255 17.12 -8.16 8.61
CA LEU A 255 16.60 -6.92 9.18
C LEU A 255 15.45 -6.37 8.32
N LEU A 256 15.69 -6.21 7.02
CA LEU A 256 14.71 -5.66 6.08
C LEU A 256 13.47 -6.54 5.93
N ALA A 257 13.64 -7.87 5.98
CA ALA A 257 12.51 -8.80 5.98
C ALA A 257 11.51 -8.54 7.14
N ARG A 258 12.00 -8.05 8.28
CA ARG A 258 11.16 -7.70 9.45
C ARG A 258 10.55 -6.28 9.35
N LYS A 259 11.05 -5.45 8.42
CA LYS A 259 10.65 -4.03 8.26
C LYS A 259 9.68 -3.84 7.10
N SER A 260 8.94 -4.90 6.73
CA SER A 260 7.92 -4.81 5.68
C SER A 260 6.69 -5.65 6.00
N ASP A 261 5.53 -5.22 5.51
CA ASP A 261 4.33 -6.06 5.49
C ASP A 261 4.48 -7.14 4.42
N THR A 262 4.75 -6.73 3.20
CA THR A 262 4.96 -7.62 2.07
C THR A 262 6.45 -7.82 1.81
N LEU A 263 6.85 -9.07 1.63
CA LEU A 263 8.19 -9.45 1.21
C LEU A 263 8.12 -10.33 -0.05
N ILE A 264 8.72 -9.84 -1.13
CA ILE A 264 8.82 -10.56 -2.40
C ILE A 264 10.31 -10.87 -2.62
N MET A 265 10.64 -12.13 -2.68
CA MET A 265 11.99 -12.61 -2.94
C MET A 265 12.06 -13.26 -4.32
N LEU A 266 13.06 -12.89 -5.11
CA LEU A 266 13.27 -13.42 -6.47
C LEU A 266 14.58 -14.19 -6.53
N SER A 267 14.57 -15.41 -7.09
CA SER A 267 15.78 -16.18 -7.37
C SER A 267 15.56 -17.14 -8.51
N ALA A 268 16.58 -17.32 -9.36
CA ALA A 268 16.59 -18.42 -10.31
C ALA A 268 17.09 -19.73 -9.67
N THR A 269 17.87 -19.61 -8.60
CA THR A 269 18.47 -20.73 -7.86
C THR A 269 18.17 -20.55 -6.39
N PRO A 270 17.00 -21.00 -5.90
CA PRO A 270 16.56 -20.75 -4.52
C PRO A 270 17.44 -21.44 -3.47
N HIS A 271 18.24 -22.40 -3.88
CA HIS A 271 19.21 -23.09 -2.99
C HIS A 271 20.47 -23.45 -3.77
N ASP A 272 21.59 -23.53 -3.06
CA ASP A 272 22.92 -23.93 -3.53
C ASP A 272 23.25 -25.40 -3.18
N GLY A 273 22.22 -26.22 -2.94
CA GLY A 273 22.35 -27.60 -2.47
C GLY A 273 22.56 -27.73 -0.94
N LYS A 274 22.64 -26.62 -0.19
CA LYS A 274 22.79 -26.63 1.26
C LYS A 274 21.46 -26.35 1.95
N ALA A 275 21.04 -27.24 2.83
CA ALA A 275 19.79 -27.07 3.58
C ALA A 275 19.75 -25.75 4.37
N LYS A 276 20.88 -25.34 4.96
CA LYS A 276 20.99 -24.07 5.72
C LYS A 276 20.69 -22.83 4.87
N SER A 277 21.19 -22.78 3.63
CA SER A 277 20.91 -21.65 2.72
C SER A 277 19.42 -21.53 2.44
N PHE A 278 18.78 -22.63 2.10
CA PHE A 278 17.35 -22.65 1.84
C PHE A 278 16.52 -22.31 3.09
N ALA A 279 16.87 -22.92 4.23
CA ALA A 279 16.20 -22.63 5.51
C ALA A 279 16.29 -21.15 5.88
N SER A 280 17.45 -20.51 5.64
CA SER A 280 17.62 -19.09 5.94
C SER A 280 16.70 -18.22 5.09
N LEU A 281 16.47 -18.58 3.81
CA LEU A 281 15.52 -17.88 2.93
C LEU A 281 14.07 -18.10 3.38
N MET A 282 13.71 -19.34 3.70
CA MET A 282 12.36 -19.65 4.19
C MET A 282 12.04 -18.94 5.50
N ASN A 283 13.01 -18.86 6.42
CA ASN A 283 12.87 -18.15 7.69
C ASN A 283 12.81 -16.63 7.55
N MET A 284 13.23 -16.05 6.40
CA MET A 284 12.95 -14.66 6.10
C MET A 284 11.48 -14.44 5.73
N LEU A 285 10.82 -15.43 5.10
CA LEU A 285 9.40 -15.38 4.78
C LEU A 285 8.54 -15.65 6.01
N ASP A 286 8.85 -16.73 6.72
CA ASP A 286 8.18 -17.12 7.96
C ASP A 286 9.25 -17.61 8.95
N PRO A 287 9.49 -16.89 10.07
CA PRO A 287 10.47 -17.29 11.06
C PRO A 287 10.24 -18.69 11.70
N THR A 288 9.06 -19.24 11.52
CA THR A 288 8.67 -20.56 12.07
C THR A 288 8.70 -21.67 11.02
N ALA A 289 9.01 -21.34 9.74
CA ALA A 289 8.92 -22.29 8.62
C ALA A 289 9.85 -23.50 8.79
N ILE A 290 11.09 -23.28 9.22
CA ILE A 290 12.08 -24.34 9.41
C ILE A 290 12.77 -24.13 10.76
N SER A 291 12.48 -25.00 11.72
CA SER A 291 13.03 -24.95 13.07
C SER A 291 14.41 -25.63 13.19
N ASP A 292 14.66 -26.67 12.39
CA ASP A 292 15.94 -27.39 12.33
C ASP A 292 16.36 -27.57 10.86
N PRO A 293 17.43 -26.91 10.39
CA PRO A 293 17.92 -27.00 9.03
C PRO A 293 18.88 -28.18 8.77
N ASN A 294 19.06 -29.13 9.73
CA ASN A 294 19.96 -30.29 9.58
C ASN A 294 19.29 -31.47 8.90
#